data_ff02d83894e381171c89bd44a680659d
#
_entry.id   ff02d83894e381171c89bd44a680659d
#
_cell.length_a   1.000
_cell.length_b   1.000
_cell.length_c   1.000
_cell.angle_alpha   90.00
_cell.angle_beta   90.00
_cell.angle_gamma   90.00
#
_symmetry.space_group_name_H-M   'P 1'
#
loop_
_entity.id
_entity.type
_entity.pdbx_description
1 polymer ?
#
loop_
_entity_poly.entity_id
_entity_poly.type
_entity_poly.pdbx_seq_one_letter_code
_entity_poly.pdbx_strand_id
1 'polypeptide(L)'
;NGSVINPKKIKDEVDYFCSCIDSIKKYSDIVLVPNWILKYQNEGNLTLSYSKYSGLEYNLSTMNQYLYEKLGKEKKFYILNSSKWLINCGAPKAYNSKLWYLMKNPFSSDFLKEAIYDLENLYTSISGQNKKLLILDLDDTLWGGIVGDVGWKNLRLGGHDHLGEAFQDFQTKIKSLSKNGLLLAIASKNDEKIATEAIKQH
;
A
#
# COMPACT_ATOMS: atom_id res chain seq x y z
N ASN A 1 -12.09 16.54 -24.65
CA ASN A 1 -13.22 16.68 -25.61
C ASN A 1 -14.61 16.34 -25.05
N GLY A 2 -14.82 16.02 -23.77
CA GLY A 2 -16.16 15.84 -23.17
C GLY A 2 -17.07 14.77 -23.82
N SER A 3 -16.53 13.94 -24.70
CA SER A 3 -17.31 12.88 -25.35
C SER A 3 -17.63 11.77 -24.36
N VAL A 4 -18.90 11.42 -24.29
CA VAL A 4 -19.37 10.30 -23.48
C VAL A 4 -18.74 8.99 -23.98
N ILE A 5 -18.03 8.29 -23.11
CA ILE A 5 -17.44 6.98 -23.42
C ILE A 5 -18.50 5.91 -23.22
N ASN A 6 -18.68 5.04 -24.20
CA ASN A 6 -19.58 3.91 -24.07
C ASN A 6 -19.01 2.93 -23.01
N PRO A 7 -19.77 2.58 -21.94
CA PRO A 7 -19.33 1.65 -20.91
C PRO A 7 -18.93 0.29 -21.46
N LYS A 8 -19.58 -0.16 -22.54
CA LYS A 8 -19.20 -1.41 -23.21
C LYS A 8 -17.79 -1.33 -23.76
N LYS A 9 -17.41 -0.21 -24.38
CA LYS A 9 -16.05 -0.01 -24.89
C LYS A 9 -15.00 -0.08 -23.80
N ILE A 10 -15.27 0.47 -22.61
CA ILE A 10 -14.38 0.36 -21.46
C ILE A 10 -14.13 -1.11 -21.10
N LYS A 11 -15.20 -1.88 -21.02
CA LYS A 11 -15.10 -3.32 -20.72
C LYS A 11 -14.36 -4.09 -21.81
N ASP A 12 -14.65 -3.84 -23.06
CA ASP A 12 -14.01 -4.49 -24.20
C ASP A 12 -12.49 -4.24 -24.21
N GLU A 13 -12.04 -3.04 -23.88
CA GLU A 13 -10.60 -2.68 -23.79
C GLU A 13 -9.92 -3.41 -22.62
N VAL A 14 -10.57 -3.49 -21.46
CA VAL A 14 -10.05 -4.23 -20.29
C VAL A 14 -10.03 -5.73 -20.58
N ASP A 15 -11.05 -6.29 -21.23
CA ASP A 15 -11.10 -7.68 -21.62
C ASP A 15 -10.00 -8.03 -22.61
N TYR A 16 -9.74 -7.15 -23.59
CA TYR A 16 -8.61 -7.30 -24.52
C TYR A 16 -7.28 -7.31 -23.76
N PHE A 17 -7.06 -6.35 -22.87
CA PHE A 17 -5.85 -6.30 -22.04
C PHE A 17 -5.68 -7.56 -21.21
N CYS A 18 -6.74 -8.04 -20.55
CA CYS A 18 -6.69 -9.28 -19.78
C CYS A 18 -6.38 -10.50 -20.65
N SER A 19 -6.91 -10.58 -21.88
CA SER A 19 -6.61 -11.68 -22.80
C SER A 19 -5.14 -11.70 -23.21
N CYS A 20 -4.53 -10.52 -23.41
CA CYS A 20 -3.09 -10.41 -23.68
C CYS A 20 -2.26 -10.92 -22.51
N ILE A 21 -2.64 -10.56 -21.27
CA ILE A 21 -1.95 -11.01 -20.05
C ILE A 21 -2.14 -12.51 -19.84
N ASP A 22 -3.31 -13.05 -20.08
CA ASP A 22 -3.58 -14.48 -19.97
C ASP A 22 -2.67 -15.33 -20.89
N SER A 23 -2.29 -14.79 -22.04
CA SER A 23 -1.37 -15.47 -22.95
C SER A 23 0.03 -15.70 -22.34
N ILE A 24 0.43 -14.88 -21.37
CA ILE A 24 1.73 -14.96 -20.67
C ILE A 24 1.68 -15.92 -19.48
N LYS A 25 0.50 -16.18 -18.94
CA LYS A 25 0.25 -16.99 -17.72
C LYS A 25 0.89 -18.38 -17.77
N LYS A 26 0.99 -18.98 -18.96
CA LYS A 26 1.61 -20.31 -19.15
C LYS A 26 3.13 -20.30 -19.02
N TYR A 27 3.77 -19.13 -19.12
CA TYR A 27 5.23 -18.99 -19.08
C TYR A 27 5.73 -18.45 -17.74
N SER A 28 4.85 -18.08 -16.81
CA SER A 28 5.21 -17.48 -15.53
C SER A 28 4.33 -18.00 -14.40
N ASP A 29 4.91 -18.20 -13.23
CA ASP A 29 4.20 -18.53 -12.01
C ASP A 29 3.58 -17.32 -11.33
N ILE A 30 4.10 -16.12 -11.62
CA ILE A 30 3.66 -14.84 -11.05
C ILE A 30 3.59 -13.81 -12.17
N VAL A 31 2.47 -13.12 -12.25
CA VAL A 31 2.27 -12.00 -13.19
C VAL A 31 1.90 -10.76 -12.38
N LEU A 32 2.70 -9.72 -12.51
CA LEU A 32 2.53 -8.45 -11.81
C LEU A 32 1.88 -7.45 -12.76
N VAL A 33 0.73 -6.92 -12.37
CA VAL A 33 -0.08 -6.03 -13.22
C VAL A 33 -0.30 -4.71 -12.50
N PRO A 34 0.36 -3.62 -12.88
CA PRO A 34 0.08 -2.31 -12.30
C PRO A 34 -1.31 -1.84 -12.73
N ASN A 35 -2.08 -1.27 -11.80
CA ASN A 35 -3.31 -0.61 -12.13
C ASN A 35 -3.04 0.69 -12.91
N TRP A 36 -4.02 1.16 -13.65
CA TRP A 36 -3.88 2.40 -14.42
C TRP A 36 -4.01 3.63 -13.54
N ILE A 37 -3.18 4.64 -13.84
CA ILE A 37 -3.22 5.98 -13.24
C ILE A 37 -3.27 7.03 -14.34
N LEU A 38 -3.90 8.16 -14.05
CA LEU A 38 -3.95 9.27 -14.99
C LEU A 38 -2.60 10.00 -15.05
N LYS A 39 -2.27 10.50 -16.23
CA LYS A 39 -1.20 11.47 -16.39
C LYS A 39 -1.59 12.76 -15.68
N TYR A 40 -0.70 13.32 -14.87
CA TYR A 40 -0.94 14.52 -14.04
C TYR A 40 -1.37 15.78 -14.84
N GLN A 41 -0.98 15.88 -16.11
CA GLN A 41 -1.34 17.00 -16.97
C GLN A 41 -2.75 16.81 -17.57
N ASN A 42 -3.74 16.75 -16.74
CA ASN A 42 -5.13 16.80 -17.21
C ASN A 42 -5.51 18.25 -17.47
N GLU A 43 -5.43 18.65 -18.71
CA GLU A 43 -6.04 19.89 -19.22
C GLU A 43 -7.56 19.70 -19.24
N GLY A 44 -8.22 19.95 -18.12
CA GLY A 44 -9.66 19.80 -18.06
C GLY A 44 -10.27 20.38 -16.80
N ASN A 45 -11.56 20.61 -16.85
CA ASN A 45 -12.32 21.07 -15.69
C ASN A 45 -12.39 19.93 -14.66
N LEU A 46 -11.67 20.07 -13.55
CA LEU A 46 -11.62 19.10 -12.46
C LEU A 46 -12.99 18.72 -11.92
N THR A 47 -13.96 19.65 -11.96
CA THR A 47 -15.33 19.39 -11.52
C THR A 47 -16.04 18.34 -12.38
N LEU A 48 -15.64 18.17 -13.63
CA LEU A 48 -16.22 17.18 -14.54
C LEU A 48 -15.46 15.86 -14.56
N SER A 49 -14.32 15.73 -13.82
CA SER A 49 -13.49 14.51 -13.81
C SER A 49 -14.25 13.28 -13.33
N TYR A 50 -15.23 13.45 -12.46
CA TYR A 50 -16.08 12.37 -11.94
C TYR A 50 -17.45 12.29 -12.62
N SER A 51 -17.71 13.05 -13.67
CA SER A 51 -18.96 12.94 -14.43
C SER A 51 -19.10 11.56 -15.05
N LYS A 52 -20.25 10.93 -14.82
CA LYS A 52 -20.52 9.57 -15.27
C LYS A 52 -20.32 9.43 -16.79
N TYR A 53 -19.49 8.49 -17.21
CA TYR A 53 -19.13 8.17 -18.59
C TYR A 53 -18.34 9.24 -19.37
N SER A 54 -18.26 10.48 -18.90
CA SER A 54 -17.51 11.54 -19.56
C SER A 54 -16.26 11.98 -18.78
N GLY A 55 -16.22 11.76 -17.48
CA GLY A 55 -15.11 12.12 -16.63
C GLY A 55 -13.95 11.11 -16.73
N LEU A 56 -12.74 11.62 -16.80
CA LEU A 56 -11.55 10.76 -16.88
C LEU A 56 -11.35 9.90 -15.63
N GLU A 57 -11.53 10.47 -14.43
CA GLU A 57 -11.41 9.74 -13.15
C GLU A 57 -12.51 8.69 -13.00
N TYR A 58 -13.75 9.00 -13.41
CA TYR A 58 -14.83 8.03 -13.42
C TYR A 58 -14.50 6.83 -14.31
N ASN A 59 -14.04 7.08 -15.53
CA ASN A 59 -13.74 6.02 -16.49
C ASN A 59 -12.53 5.18 -16.03
N LEU A 60 -11.48 5.82 -15.51
CA LEU A 60 -10.30 5.14 -14.98
C LEU A 60 -10.64 4.26 -13.76
N SER A 61 -11.43 4.79 -12.84
CA SER A 61 -11.90 4.02 -11.67
C SER A 61 -12.71 2.80 -12.10
N THR A 62 -13.59 2.97 -13.11
CA THR A 62 -14.38 1.88 -13.68
C THR A 62 -13.49 0.82 -14.34
N MET A 63 -12.47 1.23 -15.09
CA MET A 63 -11.49 0.33 -15.70
C MET A 63 -10.74 -0.47 -14.64
N ASN A 64 -10.21 0.20 -13.62
CA ASN A 64 -9.46 -0.44 -12.55
C ASN A 64 -10.34 -1.40 -11.72
N GLN A 65 -11.58 -1.01 -11.42
CA GLN A 65 -12.51 -1.89 -10.73
C GLN A 65 -12.76 -3.17 -11.53
N TYR A 66 -13.01 -3.03 -12.82
CA TYR A 66 -13.25 -4.19 -13.69
C TYR A 66 -12.01 -5.07 -13.87
N LEU A 67 -10.81 -4.48 -13.91
CA LEU A 67 -9.54 -5.20 -13.86
C LEU A 67 -9.42 -6.04 -12.59
N TYR A 68 -9.75 -5.48 -11.42
CA TYR A 68 -9.73 -6.21 -10.15
C TYR A 68 -10.72 -7.37 -10.11
N GLU A 69 -11.92 -7.17 -10.68
CA GLU A 69 -12.93 -8.22 -10.76
C GLU A 69 -12.48 -9.39 -11.66
N LYS A 70 -11.76 -9.08 -12.74
CA LYS A 70 -11.25 -10.08 -13.70
C LYS A 70 -10.05 -10.84 -13.16
N LEU A 71 -9.02 -10.14 -12.70
CA LEU A 71 -7.74 -10.75 -12.33
C LEU A 71 -7.66 -11.15 -10.86
N GLY A 72 -8.40 -10.50 -9.97
CA GLY A 72 -8.30 -10.71 -8.53
C GLY A 72 -8.74 -12.10 -8.04
N LYS A 73 -9.39 -12.88 -8.87
CA LYS A 73 -9.79 -14.27 -8.58
C LYS A 73 -8.69 -15.30 -8.92
N GLU A 74 -7.70 -14.88 -9.64
CA GLU A 74 -6.64 -15.73 -10.18
C GLU A 74 -5.40 -15.66 -9.29
N LYS A 75 -4.95 -16.78 -8.76
CA LYS A 75 -3.83 -16.85 -7.80
C LYS A 75 -2.47 -16.39 -8.36
N LYS A 76 -2.31 -16.38 -9.68
CA LYS A 76 -1.04 -16.00 -10.34
C LYS A 76 -0.89 -14.49 -10.55
N PHE A 77 -1.98 -13.71 -10.48
CA PHE A 77 -1.96 -12.29 -10.74
C PHE A 77 -1.91 -11.48 -9.45
N TYR A 78 -0.97 -10.56 -9.41
CA TYR A 78 -0.83 -9.56 -8.34
C TYR A 78 -1.03 -8.18 -8.94
N ILE A 79 -2.11 -7.52 -8.54
CA ILE A 79 -2.38 -6.16 -9.00
C ILE A 79 -1.64 -5.18 -8.11
N LEU A 80 -0.75 -4.39 -8.72
CA LEU A 80 0.09 -3.43 -8.05
C LEU A 80 -0.61 -2.07 -7.98
N ASN A 81 -0.46 -1.38 -6.85
CA ASN A 81 -1.05 -0.08 -6.63
C ASN A 81 -0.12 1.04 -7.12
N SER A 82 -0.21 1.39 -8.40
CA SER A 82 0.58 2.46 -9.00
C SER A 82 0.29 3.84 -8.41
N SER A 83 -0.89 4.05 -7.81
CA SER A 83 -1.20 5.30 -7.10
C SER A 83 -0.34 5.49 -5.86
N LYS A 84 0.08 4.41 -5.19
CA LYS A 84 1.03 4.47 -4.08
C LYS A 84 2.38 5.03 -4.53
N TRP A 85 2.88 4.60 -5.70
CA TRP A 85 4.14 5.11 -6.26
C TRP A 85 4.06 6.59 -6.60
N LEU A 86 2.90 7.00 -7.14
CA LEU A 86 2.62 8.41 -7.43
C LEU A 86 2.62 9.27 -6.16
N ILE A 87 2.01 8.79 -5.08
CA ILE A 87 1.94 9.48 -3.79
C ILE A 87 3.33 9.60 -3.17
N ASN A 88 4.09 8.50 -3.13
CA ASN A 88 5.42 8.47 -2.50
C ASN A 88 6.42 9.37 -3.24
N CYS A 89 6.44 9.31 -4.56
CA CYS A 89 7.29 10.14 -5.41
C CYS A 89 6.89 11.62 -5.36
N GLY A 90 5.60 11.89 -5.19
CA GLY A 90 4.98 13.20 -5.36
C GLY A 90 4.63 13.48 -6.83
N ALA A 91 3.35 13.82 -7.07
CA ALA A 91 2.79 13.96 -8.41
C ALA A 91 3.60 14.90 -9.35
N PRO A 92 4.14 16.05 -8.90
CA PRO A 92 4.96 16.92 -9.76
C PRO A 92 6.25 16.27 -10.26
N LYS A 93 6.84 15.35 -9.49
CA LYS A 93 8.09 14.65 -9.82
C LYS A 93 7.86 13.37 -10.60
N ALA A 94 6.64 12.82 -10.55
CA ALA A 94 6.33 11.51 -11.13
C ALA A 94 6.34 11.51 -12.65
N TYR A 95 6.20 12.66 -13.30
CA TYR A 95 6.02 12.76 -14.74
C TYR A 95 7.14 13.51 -15.43
N ASN A 96 7.44 13.06 -16.66
CA ASN A 96 8.44 13.68 -17.53
C ASN A 96 7.85 13.84 -18.94
N SER A 97 7.50 15.07 -19.29
CA SER A 97 6.89 15.38 -20.59
C SER A 97 7.83 15.07 -21.79
N LYS A 98 9.15 15.20 -21.62
CA LYS A 98 10.13 14.85 -22.67
C LYS A 98 10.07 13.37 -22.99
N LEU A 99 10.02 12.50 -21.96
CA LEU A 99 9.91 11.05 -22.17
C LEU A 99 8.59 10.67 -22.83
N TRP A 100 7.52 11.37 -22.52
CA TRP A 100 6.24 11.15 -23.20
C TRP A 100 6.33 11.39 -24.71
N TYR A 101 6.96 12.47 -25.15
CA TYR A 101 7.11 12.76 -26.57
C TYR A 101 8.05 11.81 -27.28
N LEU A 102 9.16 11.42 -26.61
CA LEU A 102 10.17 10.54 -27.19
C LEU A 102 9.74 9.08 -27.30
N MET A 103 9.14 8.54 -26.24
CA MET A 103 8.87 7.09 -26.13
C MET A 103 7.48 6.73 -25.61
N LYS A 104 6.57 7.71 -25.50
CA LYS A 104 5.22 7.51 -24.96
C LYS A 104 5.19 6.98 -23.52
N ASN A 105 6.27 7.12 -22.79
CA ASN A 105 6.35 6.85 -21.35
C ASN A 105 6.31 8.18 -20.59
N PRO A 106 5.23 8.45 -19.81
CA PRO A 106 5.11 9.71 -19.08
C PRO A 106 5.91 9.72 -17.79
N PHE A 107 6.38 8.58 -17.30
CA PHE A 107 6.90 8.44 -15.96
C PHE A 107 8.36 8.81 -15.84
N SER A 108 8.70 9.48 -14.75
CA SER A 108 10.08 9.86 -14.41
C SER A 108 10.87 8.69 -13.81
N SER A 109 12.19 8.88 -13.68
CA SER A 109 13.03 7.93 -12.95
C SER A 109 12.65 7.80 -11.47
N ASP A 110 12.16 8.87 -10.84
CA ASP A 110 11.79 8.84 -9.42
C ASP A 110 10.52 8.01 -9.21
N PHE A 111 9.54 8.12 -10.10
CA PHE A 111 8.39 7.22 -10.09
C PHE A 111 8.79 5.74 -10.27
N LEU A 112 9.72 5.47 -11.19
CA LEU A 112 10.20 4.11 -11.44
C LEU A 112 10.98 3.54 -10.25
N LYS A 113 11.72 4.36 -9.49
CA LYS A 113 12.38 3.92 -8.24
C LYS A 113 11.36 3.43 -7.21
N GLU A 114 10.24 4.15 -7.02
CA GLU A 114 9.18 3.71 -6.12
C GLU A 114 8.56 2.38 -6.57
N ALA A 115 8.36 2.21 -7.88
CA ALA A 115 7.88 0.96 -8.43
C ALA A 115 8.86 -0.20 -8.19
N ILE A 116 10.16 0.01 -8.42
CA ILE A 116 11.20 -1.00 -8.19
C ILE A 116 11.25 -1.38 -6.71
N TYR A 117 11.24 -0.41 -5.81
CA TYR A 117 11.23 -0.66 -4.37
C TYR A 117 10.02 -1.52 -3.93
N ASP A 118 8.83 -1.23 -4.46
CA ASP A 118 7.63 -2.01 -4.18
C ASP A 118 7.71 -3.44 -4.73
N LEU A 119 8.29 -3.60 -5.94
CA LEU A 119 8.54 -4.90 -6.56
C LEU A 119 9.56 -5.74 -5.79
N GLU A 120 10.64 -5.14 -5.29
CA GLU A 120 11.65 -5.82 -4.46
C GLU A 120 11.02 -6.33 -3.15
N ASN A 121 10.20 -5.50 -2.49
CA ASN A 121 9.48 -5.91 -1.29
C ASN A 121 8.51 -7.06 -1.56
N LEU A 122 7.77 -7.00 -2.67
CA LEU A 122 6.87 -8.05 -3.08
C LEU A 122 7.62 -9.35 -3.38
N TYR A 123 8.72 -9.28 -4.12
CA TYR A 123 9.58 -10.43 -4.41
C TYR A 123 10.11 -11.08 -3.13
N THR A 124 10.63 -10.28 -2.20
CA THR A 124 11.10 -10.74 -0.89
C THR A 124 9.98 -11.45 -0.11
N SER A 125 8.76 -10.92 -0.21
CA SER A 125 7.58 -11.50 0.43
C SER A 125 7.21 -12.86 -0.17
N ILE A 126 7.14 -12.94 -1.49
CA ILE A 126 6.76 -14.17 -2.21
C ILE A 126 7.84 -15.26 -2.05
N SER A 127 9.12 -14.85 -2.04
CA SER A 127 10.27 -15.76 -1.84
C SER A 127 10.40 -16.29 -0.41
N GLY A 128 9.52 -15.85 0.51
CA GLY A 128 9.59 -16.27 1.92
C GLY A 128 10.77 -15.71 2.71
N GLN A 129 11.46 -14.69 2.14
CA GLN A 129 12.62 -14.02 2.76
C GLN A 129 12.24 -12.92 3.75
N ASN A 130 10.95 -12.74 4.01
CA ASN A 130 10.46 -11.76 4.99
C ASN A 130 10.97 -12.07 6.40
N LYS A 131 11.17 -11.00 7.16
CA LYS A 131 11.43 -11.13 8.62
C LYS A 131 10.24 -11.84 9.26
N LYS A 132 10.53 -12.85 10.05
CA LYS A 132 9.50 -13.70 10.70
C LYS A 132 9.33 -13.41 12.18
N LEU A 133 10.28 -12.70 12.77
CA LEU A 133 10.31 -12.36 14.19
C LEU A 133 10.59 -10.86 14.36
N LEU A 134 9.80 -10.20 15.18
CA LEU A 134 10.05 -8.86 15.70
C LEU A 134 10.29 -8.94 17.20
N ILE A 135 11.45 -8.52 17.65
CA ILE A 135 11.80 -8.43 19.06
C ILE A 135 11.61 -6.96 19.48
N LEU A 136 10.86 -6.74 20.51
CA LEU A 136 10.46 -5.43 21.02
C LEU A 136 10.99 -5.23 22.44
N ASP A 137 11.47 -4.04 22.73
CA ASP A 137 11.62 -3.57 24.09
C ASP A 137 10.27 -3.05 24.62
N LEU A 138 10.15 -2.86 25.93
CA LEU A 138 8.93 -2.42 26.59
C LEU A 138 8.95 -0.92 26.87
N ASP A 139 9.84 -0.49 27.79
CA ASP A 139 9.88 0.88 28.29
C ASP A 139 10.25 1.87 27.20
N ASP A 140 9.55 2.97 27.13
CA ASP A 140 9.67 4.01 26.09
C ASP A 140 9.62 3.47 24.63
N THR A 141 9.16 2.24 24.47
CA THR A 141 8.96 1.57 23.17
C THR A 141 7.50 1.18 22.95
N LEU A 142 6.91 0.36 23.82
CA LEU A 142 5.49 -0.01 23.75
C LEU A 142 4.60 0.94 24.55
N TRP A 143 5.14 1.62 25.54
CA TRP A 143 4.52 2.63 26.36
C TRP A 143 5.56 3.67 26.80
N GLY A 144 5.11 4.83 27.23
CA GLY A 144 6.00 5.85 27.80
C GLY A 144 6.19 5.64 29.28
N GLY A 145 7.46 5.71 29.70
CA GLY A 145 7.89 5.51 31.08
C GLY A 145 8.49 4.14 31.36
N ILE A 146 9.13 4.05 32.53
CA ILE A 146 9.79 2.83 33.02
C ILE A 146 8.85 2.14 34.00
N VAL A 147 8.34 0.97 33.64
CA VAL A 147 7.31 0.28 34.44
C VAL A 147 7.77 -0.06 35.86
N GLY A 148 9.06 -0.36 36.05
CA GLY A 148 9.66 -0.64 37.34
C GLY A 148 9.64 0.56 38.30
N ASP A 149 9.70 1.79 37.76
CA ASP A 149 9.77 3.01 38.54
C ASP A 149 8.38 3.59 38.86
N VAL A 150 7.50 3.62 37.85
CA VAL A 150 6.21 4.31 37.95
C VAL A 150 5.03 3.38 38.19
N GLY A 151 5.20 2.08 37.98
CA GLY A 151 4.13 1.07 38.01
C GLY A 151 3.21 1.16 36.80
N TRP A 152 2.54 0.06 36.46
CA TRP A 152 1.74 -0.03 35.24
C TRP A 152 0.61 0.99 35.13
N LYS A 153 0.02 1.43 36.25
CA LYS A 153 -1.07 2.45 36.24
C LYS A 153 -0.65 3.84 35.79
N ASN A 154 0.64 4.16 35.89
CA ASN A 154 1.17 5.46 35.56
C ASN A 154 1.96 5.47 34.22
N LEU A 155 1.94 4.35 33.49
CA LEU A 155 2.49 4.29 32.15
C LEU A 155 1.68 5.16 31.19
N ARG A 156 2.38 5.81 30.29
CA ARG A 156 1.75 6.63 29.24
C ARG A 156 1.39 5.73 28.06
N LEU A 157 0.10 5.38 27.96
CA LEU A 157 -0.42 4.55 26.90
C LEU A 157 -1.87 4.91 26.62
N GLY A 158 -2.13 5.41 25.39
CA GLY A 158 -3.46 5.88 25.02
C GLY A 158 -3.91 7.13 25.79
N GLY A 159 -5.18 7.43 25.73
CA GLY A 159 -5.78 8.45 26.57
C GLY A 159 -5.66 9.87 26.02
N HIS A 160 -5.27 10.82 26.86
CA HIS A 160 -5.53 12.25 26.65
C HIS A 160 -4.31 13.04 26.13
N ASP A 161 -3.23 12.38 25.74
CA ASP A 161 -2.05 13.08 25.21
C ASP A 161 -1.51 12.40 23.94
N HIS A 162 -0.91 13.23 23.08
CA HIS A 162 -0.40 12.82 21.76
C HIS A 162 0.68 11.74 21.81
N LEU A 163 1.46 11.65 22.90
CA LEU A 163 2.48 10.61 23.04
C LEU A 163 1.85 9.28 23.41
N GLY A 164 0.86 9.27 24.31
CA GLY A 164 0.11 8.08 24.66
C GLY A 164 -0.62 7.50 23.45
N GLU A 165 -1.24 8.36 22.63
CA GLU A 165 -1.86 7.96 21.36
C GLU A 165 -0.85 7.35 20.38
N ALA A 166 0.36 7.92 20.27
CA ALA A 166 1.40 7.39 19.40
C ALA A 166 1.84 5.98 19.81
N PHE A 167 1.98 5.69 21.10
CA PHE A 167 2.26 4.34 21.60
C PHE A 167 1.12 3.37 21.28
N GLN A 168 -0.13 3.79 21.44
CA GLN A 168 -1.30 2.98 21.14
C GLN A 168 -1.37 2.64 19.64
N ASP A 169 -1.13 3.63 18.78
CA ASP A 169 -1.06 3.42 17.33
C ASP A 169 0.06 2.46 16.93
N PHE A 170 1.23 2.59 17.57
CA PHE A 170 2.34 1.69 17.36
C PHE A 170 1.99 0.24 17.74
N GLN A 171 1.39 0.03 18.91
CA GLN A 171 0.92 -1.30 19.33
C GLN A 171 -0.14 -1.87 18.37
N THR A 172 -1.05 -1.03 17.89
CA THR A 172 -2.07 -1.44 16.91
C THR A 172 -1.43 -1.93 15.60
N LYS A 173 -0.39 -1.24 15.11
CA LYS A 173 0.38 -1.66 13.93
C LYS A 173 1.10 -2.98 14.16
N ILE A 174 1.76 -3.15 15.31
CA ILE A 174 2.44 -4.41 15.69
C ILE A 174 1.44 -5.56 15.75
N LYS A 175 0.29 -5.35 16.37
CA LYS A 175 -0.79 -6.35 16.43
C LYS A 175 -1.29 -6.74 15.03
N SER A 176 -1.38 -5.80 14.12
CA SER A 176 -1.72 -6.07 12.72
C SER A 176 -0.64 -6.93 12.03
N LEU A 177 0.64 -6.62 12.24
CA LEU A 177 1.74 -7.44 11.72
C LEU A 177 1.71 -8.86 12.24
N SER A 178 1.43 -9.04 13.54
CA SER A 178 1.28 -10.37 14.14
C SER A 178 0.13 -11.17 13.54
N LYS A 179 -1.01 -10.55 13.28
CA LYS A 179 -2.14 -11.19 12.60
C LYS A 179 -1.78 -11.64 11.17
N ASN A 180 -0.80 -10.98 10.56
CA ASN A 180 -0.29 -11.32 9.22
C ASN A 180 0.87 -12.35 9.28
N GLY A 181 1.09 -13.00 10.42
CA GLY A 181 2.04 -14.11 10.57
C GLY A 181 3.43 -13.73 11.11
N LEU A 182 3.64 -12.46 11.50
CA LEU A 182 4.88 -12.06 12.17
C LEU A 182 4.85 -12.51 13.64
N LEU A 183 5.89 -13.23 14.07
CA LEU A 183 6.06 -13.60 15.48
C LEU A 183 6.55 -12.37 16.26
N LEU A 184 5.99 -12.18 17.46
CA LEU A 184 6.41 -11.14 18.38
C LEU A 184 7.15 -11.76 19.55
N ALA A 185 8.25 -11.13 19.96
CA ALA A 185 8.98 -11.46 21.18
C ALA A 185 9.31 -10.16 21.92
N ILE A 186 9.48 -10.25 23.20
CA ILE A 186 9.86 -9.15 24.07
C ILE A 186 11.26 -9.43 24.62
N ALA A 187 12.11 -8.39 24.60
CA ALA A 187 13.39 -8.37 25.29
C ALA A 187 13.43 -7.13 26.17
N SER A 188 13.34 -7.29 27.46
CA SER A 188 13.29 -6.18 28.41
C SER A 188 14.21 -6.46 29.60
N LYS A 189 14.66 -5.38 30.24
CA LYS A 189 15.45 -5.42 31.49
C LYS A 189 14.56 -5.48 32.73
N ASN A 190 13.25 -5.36 32.58
CA ASN A 190 12.31 -5.37 33.69
C ASN A 190 12.19 -6.75 34.33
N ASP A 191 11.78 -6.78 35.60
CA ASP A 191 11.34 -8.00 36.26
C ASP A 191 10.15 -8.61 35.49
N GLU A 192 10.20 -9.91 35.24
CA GLU A 192 9.22 -10.62 34.39
C GLU A 192 7.78 -10.47 34.94
N LYS A 193 7.62 -10.47 36.25
CA LYS A 193 6.29 -10.37 36.88
C LYS A 193 5.70 -8.98 36.66
N ILE A 194 6.52 -7.94 36.85
CA ILE A 194 6.10 -6.54 36.66
C ILE A 194 5.75 -6.29 35.19
N ALA A 195 6.61 -6.74 34.27
CA ALA A 195 6.38 -6.61 32.84
C ALA A 195 5.12 -7.35 32.37
N THR A 196 4.92 -8.58 32.85
CA THR A 196 3.75 -9.40 32.50
C THR A 196 2.46 -8.81 33.08
N GLU A 197 2.50 -8.25 34.28
CA GLU A 197 1.35 -7.55 34.86
C GLU A 197 0.97 -6.34 34.02
N ALA A 198 1.93 -5.50 33.64
CA ALA A 198 1.69 -4.35 32.78
C ALA A 198 1.06 -4.74 31.44
N ILE A 199 1.55 -5.76 30.78
CA ILE A 199 0.99 -6.25 29.49
C ILE A 199 -0.43 -6.78 29.62
N LYS A 200 -0.79 -7.39 30.78
CA LYS A 200 -2.11 -7.96 30.98
C LYS A 200 -3.15 -6.94 31.41
N GLN A 201 -2.72 -5.85 32.03
CA GLN A 201 -3.62 -4.82 32.60
C GLN A 201 -3.89 -3.66 31.62
N HIS A 202 -3.04 -3.50 30.65
CA HIS A 202 -3.17 -2.56 29.53
C HIS A 202 -3.60 -3.26 28.25
#